data_4adf08ef5e1e33ea1e59ddad781547b4
#
_entry.id   4adf08ef5e1e33ea1e59ddad781547b4
#
_cell.length_a   1.000
_cell.length_b   1.000
_cell.length_c   1.000
_cell.angle_alpha   90.00
_cell.angle_beta   90.00
_cell.angle_gamma   90.00
#
_symmetry.space_group_name_H-M   'P 1'
#
loop_
_entity.id
_entity.type
_entity.pdbx_description
1 polymer ?
#
loop_
_entity_poly.entity_id
_entity_poly.type
_entity_poly.pdbx_seq_one_letter_code
_entity_poly.pdbx_strand_id
1 'polypeptide(L)'
;MKYYINEIKKGNIAVDDTLLVSGTPSTAGSKMLENFTPLFTAEVVERAEKAGYTVSGKTNVGEFGLDLLGETSYFGEVTADGKLVGAAAELVSKGEITAAINVDINGAPRRAAAVSGVTFVKPTYGTVSRYGVISAVASGETVGVTAKSVKTAAELLTAIAGHDDKDGTSLPNEKYEYKTDLSVKGMKVALVKELADAETLEFAETLKKQGVVVEEISLDIVSVAQTAWQILMSAEATNNLSRFDGVKYGYRTAEYKNIDELYVKSRTEAFGFLTKATILYGSDVLAKGRYEVCYDKALRTRRIIVDKMTELFGKYDAVLTAVISEKANKPYDLKDAFAKVFEESKYTAIPSITGLPAVVSGAAQLIGNYFAESKIMSLVAVKEEA
;
A
#
# COMPACT_ATOMS: atom_id res chain seq x y z
N MET A 1 -5.47 -18.03 -13.92
CA MET A 1 -5.25 -16.86 -13.05
C MET A 1 -3.85 -16.93 -12.49
N LYS A 2 -3.09 -15.87 -12.59
CA LYS A 2 -1.68 -15.89 -12.18
C LYS A 2 -1.53 -15.13 -10.85
N TYR A 3 -1.72 -15.83 -9.72
CA TYR A 3 -1.49 -15.23 -8.40
C TYR A 3 -0.02 -14.92 -8.14
N TYR A 4 0.87 -15.79 -8.62
CA TYR A 4 2.31 -15.57 -8.56
C TYR A 4 2.86 -15.13 -9.92
N ILE A 5 3.71 -14.13 -9.94
CA ILE A 5 4.59 -13.86 -11.09
C ILE A 5 5.68 -14.91 -11.11
N ASN A 6 6.28 -15.20 -9.96
CA ASN A 6 7.30 -16.24 -9.80
C ASN A 6 7.01 -17.07 -8.54
N GLU A 7 6.81 -18.37 -8.72
CA GLU A 7 6.81 -19.35 -7.64
C GLU A 7 8.26 -19.74 -7.33
N ILE A 8 8.60 -19.85 -6.03
CA ILE A 8 9.96 -20.20 -5.59
C ILE A 8 9.98 -21.64 -5.06
N LYS A 9 9.15 -21.91 -4.05
CA LYS A 9 9.05 -23.23 -3.39
C LYS A 9 7.77 -23.31 -2.57
N LYS A 10 7.43 -24.49 -2.05
CA LYS A 10 6.37 -24.59 -1.06
C LYS A 10 6.76 -23.80 0.20
N GLY A 11 5.93 -22.82 0.59
CA GLY A 11 6.17 -21.92 1.72
C GLY A 11 4.88 -21.54 2.43
N ASN A 12 5.00 -20.79 3.51
CA ASN A 12 3.88 -20.35 4.32
C ASN A 12 3.58 -18.85 4.19
N ILE A 13 4.49 -18.07 3.56
CA ILE A 13 4.25 -16.67 3.23
C ILE A 13 4.55 -16.39 1.75
N ALA A 14 4.00 -15.29 1.24
CA ALA A 14 4.38 -14.74 -0.07
C ALA A 14 4.85 -13.29 0.11
N VAL A 15 5.51 -12.74 -0.92
CA VAL A 15 5.95 -11.35 -0.94
C VAL A 15 5.53 -10.68 -2.24
N ASP A 16 5.29 -9.38 -2.21
CA ASP A 16 5.00 -8.61 -3.42
C ASP A 16 6.16 -8.66 -4.41
N ASP A 17 5.84 -8.62 -5.70
CA ASP A 17 6.87 -8.59 -6.74
C ASP A 17 7.69 -7.30 -6.80
N THR A 18 7.32 -6.30 -6.03
CA THR A 18 8.13 -5.10 -5.75
C THR A 18 9.26 -5.32 -4.74
N LEU A 19 9.25 -6.43 -3.98
CA LEU A 19 10.28 -6.79 -3.02
C LEU A 19 11.34 -7.69 -3.67
N LEU A 20 12.61 -7.36 -3.52
CA LEU A 20 13.71 -8.13 -4.08
C LEU A 20 13.92 -9.46 -3.34
N VAL A 21 14.07 -10.54 -4.11
CA VAL A 21 14.49 -11.86 -3.62
C VAL A 21 15.63 -12.33 -4.51
N SER A 22 16.82 -12.49 -3.95
CA SER A 22 18.04 -12.87 -4.70
C SER A 22 17.81 -14.09 -5.58
N GLY A 23 18.25 -14.02 -6.82
CA GLY A 23 18.12 -15.11 -7.79
C GLY A 23 16.70 -15.34 -8.34
N THR A 24 15.70 -14.57 -7.89
CA THR A 24 14.33 -14.66 -8.40
C THR A 24 13.96 -13.39 -9.16
N PRO A 25 13.39 -13.45 -10.37
CA PRO A 25 12.97 -12.26 -11.10
C PRO A 25 12.07 -11.35 -10.26
N SER A 26 12.29 -10.05 -10.35
CA SER A 26 11.55 -9.01 -9.64
C SER A 26 11.13 -7.92 -10.62
N THR A 27 9.86 -7.90 -10.97
CA THR A 27 9.37 -7.12 -12.12
C THR A 27 8.58 -5.88 -11.71
N ALA A 28 8.15 -5.79 -10.45
CA ALA A 28 7.20 -4.77 -9.99
C ALA A 28 5.93 -4.70 -10.88
N GLY A 29 5.48 -5.86 -11.41
CA GLY A 29 4.33 -5.93 -12.31
C GLY A 29 4.52 -5.25 -13.66
N SER A 30 5.74 -4.88 -14.04
CA SER A 30 6.06 -4.10 -15.24
C SER A 30 6.87 -4.87 -16.26
N LYS A 31 6.55 -4.69 -17.55
CA LYS A 31 7.41 -5.15 -18.65
C LYS A 31 8.81 -4.52 -18.59
N MET A 32 8.93 -3.32 -18.03
CA MET A 32 10.21 -2.64 -17.90
C MET A 32 11.26 -3.48 -17.17
N LEU A 33 10.84 -4.30 -16.21
CA LEU A 33 11.71 -5.14 -15.39
C LEU A 33 11.48 -6.64 -15.60
N GLU A 34 10.82 -7.06 -16.69
CA GLU A 34 10.44 -8.49 -16.92
C GLU A 34 11.61 -9.48 -16.80
N ASN A 35 12.82 -9.04 -17.14
CA ASN A 35 14.04 -9.86 -17.11
C ASN A 35 15.00 -9.48 -15.96
N PHE A 36 14.58 -8.65 -15.01
CA PHE A 36 15.46 -8.22 -13.93
C PHE A 36 15.51 -9.25 -12.82
N THR A 37 16.71 -9.75 -12.51
CA THR A 37 16.97 -10.66 -11.39
C THR A 37 17.92 -9.97 -10.40
N PRO A 38 17.49 -9.72 -9.14
CA PRO A 38 18.29 -9.05 -8.14
C PRO A 38 19.42 -9.91 -7.60
N LEU A 39 20.50 -9.25 -7.17
CA LEU A 39 21.69 -9.89 -6.56
C LEU A 39 21.58 -10.04 -5.04
N PHE A 40 20.61 -9.39 -4.42
CA PHE A 40 20.39 -9.42 -2.97
C PHE A 40 18.90 -9.50 -2.64
N THR A 41 18.61 -9.86 -1.41
CA THR A 41 17.25 -10.00 -0.88
C THR A 41 16.87 -8.77 -0.04
N ALA A 42 15.61 -8.36 -0.08
CA ALA A 42 15.10 -7.28 0.74
C ALA A 42 15.20 -7.63 2.24
N GLU A 43 15.56 -6.64 3.07
CA GLU A 43 15.76 -6.84 4.52
C GLU A 43 14.55 -7.48 5.20
N VAL A 44 13.34 -7.06 4.85
CA VAL A 44 12.10 -7.62 5.43
C VAL A 44 11.91 -9.10 5.10
N VAL A 45 12.37 -9.53 3.94
CA VAL A 45 12.32 -10.95 3.53
C VAL A 45 13.35 -11.75 4.33
N GLU A 46 14.59 -11.24 4.47
CA GLU A 46 15.63 -11.86 5.28
C GLU A 46 15.21 -11.99 6.75
N ARG A 47 14.56 -10.96 7.32
CA ARG A 47 14.06 -10.99 8.70
C ARG A 47 12.94 -12.01 8.87
N ALA A 48 12.00 -12.09 7.93
CA ALA A 48 10.96 -13.09 7.95
C ALA A 48 11.54 -14.51 7.90
N GLU A 49 12.52 -14.77 7.02
CA GLU A 49 13.18 -16.08 6.92
C GLU A 49 13.97 -16.43 8.21
N LYS A 50 14.67 -15.46 8.79
CA LYS A 50 15.36 -15.63 10.11
C LYS A 50 14.38 -15.93 11.24
N ALA A 51 13.14 -15.45 11.15
CA ALA A 51 12.06 -15.75 12.10
C ALA A 51 11.35 -17.09 11.82
N GLY A 52 11.79 -17.86 10.80
CA GLY A 52 11.28 -19.21 10.50
C GLY A 52 10.18 -19.25 9.45
N TYR A 53 9.86 -18.13 8.80
CA TYR A 53 8.94 -18.11 7.67
C TYR A 53 9.63 -18.60 6.40
N THR A 54 8.85 -19.14 5.47
CA THR A 54 9.34 -19.63 4.18
C THR A 54 8.57 -18.95 3.05
N VAL A 55 9.28 -18.24 2.18
CA VAL A 55 8.69 -17.55 1.04
C VAL A 55 8.30 -18.56 -0.05
N SER A 56 7.01 -18.59 -0.40
CA SER A 56 6.45 -19.46 -1.46
C SER A 56 6.67 -18.87 -2.85
N GLY A 57 6.64 -17.57 -2.98
CA GLY A 57 6.77 -16.89 -4.26
C GLY A 57 6.51 -15.39 -4.18
N LYS A 58 6.56 -14.77 -5.35
CA LYS A 58 6.32 -13.35 -5.55
C LYS A 58 4.94 -13.13 -6.18
N THR A 59 4.07 -12.45 -5.46
CA THR A 59 2.68 -12.24 -5.86
C THR A 59 2.56 -11.20 -6.97
N ASN A 60 1.56 -11.41 -7.83
CA ASN A 60 1.22 -10.46 -8.86
C ASN A 60 0.74 -9.13 -8.23
N VAL A 61 1.27 -8.03 -8.74
CA VAL A 61 0.98 -6.67 -8.29
C VAL A 61 0.74 -5.77 -9.50
N GLY A 62 0.02 -4.69 -9.31
CA GLY A 62 -0.08 -3.65 -10.32
C GLY A 62 1.25 -2.98 -10.60
N GLU A 63 1.37 -2.40 -11.78
CA GLU A 63 2.62 -1.82 -12.24
C GLU A 63 3.14 -0.77 -11.25
N PHE A 64 4.28 -1.08 -10.61
CA PHE A 64 4.92 -0.31 -9.53
C PHE A 64 4.01 0.00 -8.32
N GLY A 65 2.95 -0.77 -8.10
CA GLY A 65 2.03 -0.60 -6.97
C GLY A 65 1.21 0.69 -7.00
N LEU A 66 1.03 1.30 -8.17
CA LEU A 66 0.35 2.60 -8.33
C LEU A 66 -1.17 2.51 -8.49
N ASP A 67 -1.71 1.33 -8.73
CA ASP A 67 -3.13 1.07 -9.04
C ASP A 67 -4.01 0.75 -7.82
N LEU A 68 -5.17 0.13 -8.04
CA LEU A 68 -6.15 -0.22 -6.99
C LEU A 68 -5.92 -1.60 -6.42
N LEU A 69 -5.92 -2.64 -7.29
CA LEU A 69 -5.99 -4.05 -6.90
C LEU A 69 -5.01 -4.95 -7.68
N GLY A 70 -4.13 -4.39 -8.49
CA GLY A 70 -3.20 -5.13 -9.34
C GLY A 70 -3.65 -5.26 -10.79
N GLU A 71 -4.68 -4.53 -11.21
CA GLU A 71 -5.28 -4.58 -12.55
C GLU A 71 -4.36 -4.06 -13.66
N THR A 72 -3.35 -3.27 -13.32
CA THR A 72 -2.41 -2.71 -14.30
C THR A 72 -1.17 -3.55 -14.53
N SER A 73 -1.10 -4.74 -13.92
CA SER A 73 0.05 -5.64 -14.08
C SER A 73 0.25 -6.03 -15.55
N TYR A 74 1.49 -5.98 -16.02
CA TYR A 74 1.86 -6.51 -17.34
C TYR A 74 1.54 -8.01 -17.48
N PHE A 75 1.53 -8.75 -16.37
CA PHE A 75 1.23 -10.19 -16.34
C PHE A 75 -0.26 -10.52 -16.28
N GLY A 76 -1.10 -9.48 -16.38
CA GLY A 76 -2.55 -9.58 -16.33
C GLY A 76 -3.13 -9.41 -14.92
N GLU A 77 -4.40 -9.05 -14.88
CA GLU A 77 -5.17 -8.89 -13.66
C GLU A 77 -5.51 -10.22 -12.98
N VAL A 78 -5.82 -10.17 -11.71
CA VAL A 78 -6.37 -11.30 -10.96
C VAL A 78 -7.83 -11.03 -10.65
N THR A 79 -8.70 -11.99 -11.02
CA THR A 79 -10.14 -11.90 -10.75
C THR A 79 -10.62 -13.13 -9.97
N ALA A 80 -11.61 -12.95 -9.11
CA ALA A 80 -12.37 -14.01 -8.46
C ALA A 80 -13.85 -13.65 -8.55
N ASP A 81 -14.68 -14.59 -8.98
CA ASP A 81 -16.14 -14.40 -9.16
C ASP A 81 -16.51 -13.16 -9.99
N GLY A 82 -15.70 -12.86 -11.02
CA GLY A 82 -15.88 -11.72 -11.91
C GLY A 82 -15.52 -10.36 -11.31
N LYS A 83 -14.86 -10.33 -10.14
CA LYS A 83 -14.37 -9.13 -9.47
C LYS A 83 -12.86 -9.09 -9.48
N LEU A 84 -12.29 -7.90 -9.57
CA LEU A 84 -10.86 -7.69 -9.34
C LEU A 84 -10.50 -8.01 -7.89
N VAL A 85 -9.41 -8.73 -7.67
CA VAL A 85 -8.88 -9.08 -6.34
C VAL A 85 -7.36 -8.89 -6.32
N GLY A 86 -6.80 -8.62 -5.14
CA GLY A 86 -5.35 -8.61 -4.97
C GLY A 86 -4.80 -10.01 -4.80
N ALA A 87 -3.76 -10.37 -5.56
CA ALA A 87 -3.22 -11.73 -5.58
C ALA A 87 -2.82 -12.25 -4.19
N ALA A 88 -2.08 -11.46 -3.41
CA ALA A 88 -1.65 -11.83 -2.06
C ALA A 88 -2.84 -12.04 -1.11
N ALA A 89 -3.81 -11.12 -1.11
CA ALA A 89 -4.98 -11.20 -0.26
C ALA A 89 -5.84 -12.42 -0.59
N GLU A 90 -5.97 -12.75 -1.86
CA GLU A 90 -6.73 -13.93 -2.30
C GLU A 90 -6.06 -15.25 -1.91
N LEU A 91 -4.73 -15.36 -2.01
CA LEU A 91 -3.99 -16.53 -1.52
C LEU A 91 -4.16 -16.73 -0.01
N VAL A 92 -4.13 -15.64 0.77
CA VAL A 92 -4.40 -15.68 2.22
C VAL A 92 -5.84 -16.08 2.51
N SER A 93 -6.82 -15.49 1.80
CA SER A 93 -8.25 -15.80 1.96
C SER A 93 -8.54 -17.28 1.73
N LYS A 94 -7.91 -17.87 0.71
CA LYS A 94 -8.02 -19.31 0.39
C LYS A 94 -7.23 -20.23 1.34
N GLY A 95 -6.39 -19.67 2.22
CA GLY A 95 -5.55 -20.46 3.12
C GLY A 95 -4.40 -21.18 2.42
N GLU A 96 -4.02 -20.75 1.21
CA GLU A 96 -2.87 -21.29 0.48
C GLU A 96 -1.55 -20.83 1.11
N ILE A 97 -1.56 -19.63 1.74
CA ILE A 97 -0.47 -19.08 2.55
C ILE A 97 -1.05 -18.51 3.86
N THR A 98 -0.22 -18.44 4.89
CA THR A 98 -0.61 -17.89 6.20
C THR A 98 -0.65 -16.37 6.19
N ALA A 99 0.30 -15.74 5.51
CA ALA A 99 0.42 -14.29 5.41
C ALA A 99 1.22 -13.87 4.16
N ALA A 100 1.17 -12.57 3.84
CA ALA A 100 2.00 -11.98 2.79
C ALA A 100 2.61 -10.66 3.25
N ILE A 101 3.81 -10.35 2.76
CA ILE A 101 4.48 -9.05 2.94
C ILE A 101 4.21 -8.22 1.69
N ASN A 102 3.61 -7.05 1.86
CA ASN A 102 3.15 -6.19 0.78
C ASN A 102 3.71 -4.78 0.93
N VAL A 103 3.87 -4.07 -0.20
CA VAL A 103 4.23 -2.65 -0.23
C VAL A 103 2.98 -1.82 -0.47
N ASP A 104 2.64 -0.97 0.48
CA ASP A 104 1.51 -0.04 0.41
C ASP A 104 2.01 1.35 0.00
N ILE A 105 1.61 1.81 -1.19
CA ILE A 105 1.84 3.16 -1.71
C ILE A 105 0.52 3.94 -1.64
N ASN A 106 -0.44 3.52 -2.46
CA ASN A 106 -1.73 4.18 -2.66
C ASN A 106 -2.91 3.40 -2.05
N GLY A 107 -2.62 2.41 -1.21
CA GLY A 107 -3.63 1.60 -0.53
C GLY A 107 -4.07 0.35 -1.28
N ALA A 108 -3.36 -0.11 -2.30
CA ALA A 108 -3.69 -1.34 -3.02
C ALA A 108 -3.81 -2.57 -2.08
N PRO A 109 -2.85 -2.86 -1.17
CA PRO A 109 -2.98 -3.97 -0.23
C PRO A 109 -4.14 -3.79 0.75
N ARG A 110 -4.44 -2.55 1.18
CA ARG A 110 -5.59 -2.25 2.06
C ARG A 110 -6.91 -2.57 1.37
N ARG A 111 -7.07 -2.15 0.10
CA ARG A 111 -8.25 -2.44 -0.72
C ARG A 111 -8.36 -3.92 -1.03
N ALA A 112 -7.25 -4.57 -1.36
CA ALA A 112 -7.21 -6.00 -1.62
C ALA A 112 -7.66 -6.82 -0.41
N ALA A 113 -7.21 -6.45 0.80
CA ALA A 113 -7.65 -7.08 2.05
C ALA A 113 -9.17 -6.95 2.25
N ALA A 114 -9.74 -5.77 2.00
CA ALA A 114 -11.18 -5.55 2.09
C ALA A 114 -11.97 -6.42 1.11
N VAL A 115 -11.53 -6.49 -0.14
CA VAL A 115 -12.23 -7.28 -1.19
C VAL A 115 -12.18 -8.77 -0.91
N SER A 116 -11.07 -9.28 -0.39
CA SER A 116 -10.87 -10.72 -0.12
C SER A 116 -11.26 -11.14 1.31
N GLY A 117 -11.77 -10.20 2.14
CA GLY A 117 -12.23 -10.49 3.51
C GLY A 117 -11.09 -10.92 4.46
N VAL A 118 -9.91 -10.35 4.30
CA VAL A 118 -8.73 -10.61 5.14
C VAL A 118 -8.27 -9.32 5.82
N THR A 119 -7.27 -9.43 6.69
CA THR A 119 -6.71 -8.30 7.43
C THR A 119 -5.43 -7.81 6.77
N PHE A 120 -5.27 -6.49 6.64
CA PHE A 120 -4.00 -5.86 6.28
C PHE A 120 -3.57 -4.84 7.33
N VAL A 121 -2.30 -4.88 7.70
CA VAL A 121 -1.69 -3.93 8.62
C VAL A 121 -0.63 -3.12 7.90
N LYS A 122 -0.87 -1.82 7.78
CA LYS A 122 0.11 -0.81 7.39
C LYS A 122 0.66 -0.20 8.69
N PRO A 123 1.94 -0.40 9.03
CA PRO A 123 2.51 0.22 10.22
C PRO A 123 2.81 1.70 10.01
N THR A 124 3.25 2.37 11.06
CA THR A 124 3.85 3.71 11.02
C THR A 124 5.03 3.72 10.05
N TYR A 125 5.08 4.74 9.17
CA TYR A 125 6.18 4.90 8.21
C TYR A 125 7.55 4.90 8.91
N GLY A 126 8.50 4.13 8.36
CA GLY A 126 9.85 4.01 8.88
C GLY A 126 10.07 2.99 10.01
N THR A 127 9.01 2.30 10.48
CA THR A 127 9.16 1.22 11.48
C THR A 127 9.61 -0.10 10.88
N VAL A 128 9.40 -0.27 9.57
CA VAL A 128 9.82 -1.44 8.78
C VAL A 128 10.73 -0.98 7.66
N SER A 129 11.86 -1.67 7.47
CA SER A 129 12.83 -1.35 6.44
C SER A 129 12.24 -1.43 5.03
N ARG A 130 12.61 -0.48 4.17
CA ARG A 130 12.31 -0.45 2.73
C ARG A 130 13.51 -0.86 1.87
N TYR A 131 14.63 -1.28 2.49
CA TYR A 131 15.79 -1.77 1.75
C TYR A 131 15.42 -3.01 0.94
N GLY A 132 15.62 -2.92 -0.38
CA GLY A 132 15.23 -3.97 -1.33
C GLY A 132 13.80 -3.84 -1.88
N VAL A 133 13.13 -2.68 -1.70
CA VAL A 133 11.90 -2.33 -2.41
C VAL A 133 12.25 -1.70 -3.77
N ILE A 134 11.60 -2.11 -4.85
CA ILE A 134 11.62 -1.39 -6.14
C ILE A 134 10.76 -0.15 -5.99
N SER A 135 11.37 0.94 -5.55
CA SER A 135 10.68 2.16 -5.12
C SER A 135 10.12 2.96 -6.29
N ALA A 136 8.84 3.34 -6.18
CA ALA A 136 8.17 4.32 -7.04
C ALA A 136 7.86 5.63 -6.30
N VAL A 137 7.45 5.58 -5.02
CA VAL A 137 7.02 6.74 -4.22
C VAL A 137 7.62 6.65 -2.82
N ALA A 138 8.92 6.95 -2.71
CA ALA A 138 9.72 6.71 -1.51
C ALA A 138 9.15 7.30 -0.21
N SER A 139 8.51 8.49 -0.26
CA SER A 139 7.96 9.15 0.92
C SER A 139 6.59 8.60 1.38
N GLY A 140 5.98 7.73 0.59
CA GLY A 140 4.66 7.12 0.87
C GLY A 140 4.67 5.61 1.04
N GLU A 141 5.71 4.94 0.53
CA GLU A 141 5.83 3.48 0.59
C GLU A 141 5.98 3.00 2.03
N THR A 142 5.16 2.04 2.40
CA THR A 142 5.24 1.36 3.70
C THR A 142 5.11 -0.13 3.48
N VAL A 143 6.05 -0.91 4.01
CA VAL A 143 5.93 -2.37 4.00
C VAL A 143 4.97 -2.79 5.11
N GLY A 144 3.94 -3.55 4.76
CA GLY A 144 2.92 -4.05 5.67
C GLY A 144 2.66 -5.53 5.48
N VAL A 145 1.69 -6.05 6.22
CA VAL A 145 1.39 -7.48 6.26
C VAL A 145 -0.09 -7.74 6.00
N THR A 146 -0.37 -8.63 5.05
CA THR A 146 -1.69 -9.24 4.84
C THR A 146 -1.73 -10.59 5.54
N ALA A 147 -2.77 -10.87 6.31
CA ALA A 147 -2.98 -12.16 6.97
C ALA A 147 -4.48 -12.43 7.17
N LYS A 148 -4.84 -13.67 7.51
CA LYS A 148 -6.24 -14.04 7.76
C LYS A 148 -6.81 -13.40 9.02
N SER A 149 -5.96 -13.11 10.02
CA SER A 149 -6.33 -12.45 11.27
C SER A 149 -5.31 -11.38 11.64
N VAL A 150 -5.76 -10.41 12.43
CA VAL A 150 -4.90 -9.34 12.95
C VAL A 150 -3.77 -9.89 13.83
N LYS A 151 -4.01 -10.98 14.57
CA LYS A 151 -3.00 -11.64 15.38
C LYS A 151 -1.85 -12.18 14.53
N THR A 152 -2.17 -12.93 13.47
CA THR A 152 -1.15 -13.46 12.54
C THR A 152 -0.40 -12.32 11.83
N ALA A 153 -1.09 -11.22 11.49
CA ALA A 153 -0.44 -10.05 10.92
C ALA A 153 0.54 -9.39 11.91
N ALA A 154 0.15 -9.27 13.18
CA ALA A 154 0.99 -8.70 14.25
C ALA A 154 2.25 -9.54 14.49
N GLU A 155 2.14 -10.88 14.47
CA GLU A 155 3.27 -11.81 14.65
C GLU A 155 4.32 -11.61 13.54
N LEU A 156 3.91 -11.65 12.27
CA LEU A 156 4.84 -11.42 11.14
C LEU A 156 5.38 -10.00 11.12
N LEU A 157 4.55 -8.99 11.41
CA LEU A 157 4.98 -7.60 11.44
C LEU A 157 6.04 -7.37 12.54
N THR A 158 5.86 -7.97 13.73
CA THR A 158 6.85 -7.95 14.81
C THR A 158 8.19 -8.56 14.38
N ALA A 159 8.13 -9.62 13.57
CA ALA A 159 9.34 -10.30 13.10
C ALA A 159 10.15 -9.44 12.09
N ILE A 160 9.47 -8.60 11.28
CA ILE A 160 10.13 -7.82 10.21
C ILE A 160 10.41 -6.35 10.58
N ALA A 161 9.79 -5.83 11.64
CA ALA A 161 9.96 -4.44 12.07
C ALA A 161 11.27 -4.23 12.87
N GLY A 162 11.79 -3.01 12.83
CA GLY A 162 13.00 -2.58 13.52
C GLY A 162 13.94 -1.78 12.63
N HIS A 163 14.92 -1.16 13.26
CA HIS A 163 15.91 -0.32 12.57
C HIS A 163 16.73 -1.09 11.52
N ASP A 164 17.08 -0.42 10.44
CA ASP A 164 17.97 -0.91 9.39
C ASP A 164 18.88 0.22 8.89
N ASP A 165 20.19 0.11 9.11
CA ASP A 165 21.20 1.07 8.66
C ASP A 165 21.25 1.24 7.13
N LYS A 166 20.72 0.26 6.37
CA LYS A 166 20.66 0.31 4.90
C LYS A 166 19.49 1.16 4.37
N ASP A 167 18.53 1.51 5.22
CA ASP A 167 17.39 2.35 4.86
C ASP A 167 17.45 3.69 5.60
N GLY A 168 17.82 4.75 4.89
CA GLY A 168 17.92 6.11 5.45
C GLY A 168 16.60 6.70 5.99
N THR A 169 15.47 6.02 5.79
CA THR A 169 14.16 6.40 6.36
C THR A 169 13.76 5.57 7.57
N SER A 170 14.57 4.55 7.92
CA SER A 170 14.32 3.67 9.05
C SER A 170 14.44 4.44 10.37
N LEU A 171 13.46 4.28 11.24
CA LEU A 171 13.44 4.89 12.57
C LEU A 171 14.42 4.17 13.51
N PRO A 172 14.97 4.85 14.55
CA PRO A 172 16.09 4.34 15.33
C PRO A 172 15.76 3.20 16.32
N ASN A 173 14.48 2.83 16.47
CA ASN A 173 14.12 1.76 17.41
C ASN A 173 14.48 0.39 16.82
N GLU A 174 15.32 -0.35 17.53
CA GLU A 174 15.80 -1.68 17.13
C GLU A 174 14.69 -2.73 17.01
N LYS A 175 13.65 -2.62 17.84
CA LYS A 175 12.53 -3.57 17.90
C LYS A 175 11.20 -2.88 18.14
N TYR A 176 10.16 -3.44 17.52
CA TYR A 176 8.78 -3.11 17.78
C TYR A 176 8.03 -4.39 18.15
N GLU A 177 7.17 -4.31 19.16
CA GLU A 177 6.21 -5.36 19.50
C GLU A 177 4.79 -4.88 19.21
N TYR A 178 4.06 -5.67 18.47
CA TYR A 178 2.67 -5.39 18.11
C TYR A 178 1.74 -6.35 18.86
N LYS A 179 0.84 -5.78 19.67
CA LYS A 179 -0.12 -6.51 20.50
C LYS A 179 -1.52 -6.39 19.96
N THR A 180 -2.35 -7.40 20.20
CA THR A 180 -3.75 -7.45 19.75
C THR A 180 -4.72 -7.66 20.91
N ASP A 181 -4.23 -7.66 22.13
CA ASP A 181 -4.96 -8.00 23.37
C ASP A 181 -5.08 -6.85 24.36
N LEU A 182 -4.87 -5.60 23.91
CA LEU A 182 -5.09 -4.43 24.76
C LEU A 182 -6.57 -4.25 25.04
N SER A 183 -6.92 -3.83 26.27
CA SER A 183 -8.29 -3.49 26.62
C SER A 183 -8.79 -2.33 25.75
N VAL A 184 -9.89 -2.56 25.03
CA VAL A 184 -10.52 -1.53 24.19
C VAL A 184 -11.60 -0.74 24.92
N LYS A 185 -12.01 -1.18 26.12
CA LYS A 185 -13.07 -0.54 26.90
C LYS A 185 -12.71 0.91 27.24
N GLY A 186 -13.58 1.84 26.87
CA GLY A 186 -13.39 3.25 27.09
C GLY A 186 -12.54 3.96 26.05
N MET A 187 -11.95 3.25 25.08
CA MET A 187 -11.32 3.87 23.92
C MET A 187 -12.34 4.71 23.15
N LYS A 188 -11.87 5.80 22.53
CA LYS A 188 -12.68 6.70 21.72
C LYS A 188 -12.34 6.56 20.25
N VAL A 189 -13.33 6.33 19.41
CA VAL A 189 -13.18 6.16 17.96
C VAL A 189 -14.01 7.20 17.23
N ALA A 190 -13.39 7.95 16.33
CA ALA A 190 -14.06 8.91 15.45
C ALA A 190 -14.50 8.20 14.16
N LEU A 191 -15.79 8.10 13.90
CA LEU A 191 -16.36 7.59 12.64
C LEU A 191 -16.52 8.75 11.65
N VAL A 192 -15.84 8.69 10.51
CA VAL A 192 -15.91 9.74 9.47
C VAL A 192 -17.12 9.49 8.58
N LYS A 193 -18.14 10.37 8.67
CA LYS A 193 -19.42 10.23 7.96
C LYS A 193 -19.27 10.13 6.44
N GLU A 194 -18.40 10.96 5.86
CA GLU A 194 -18.20 11.08 4.42
C GLU A 194 -17.57 9.81 3.79
N LEU A 195 -16.98 8.96 4.63
CA LEU A 195 -16.29 7.73 4.24
C LEU A 195 -16.89 6.49 4.91
N ALA A 196 -18.09 6.59 5.50
CA ALA A 196 -18.78 5.46 6.10
C ALA A 196 -19.63 4.72 5.08
N ASP A 197 -19.66 3.39 5.18
CA ASP A 197 -20.55 2.48 4.48
C ASP A 197 -21.24 1.54 5.48
N ALA A 198 -22.05 0.61 4.99
CA ALA A 198 -22.81 -0.32 5.82
C ALA A 198 -21.91 -1.18 6.73
N GLU A 199 -20.79 -1.71 6.19
CA GLU A 199 -19.86 -2.54 6.97
C GLU A 199 -19.12 -1.72 8.04
N THR A 200 -18.76 -0.48 7.72
CA THR A 200 -18.14 0.46 8.67
C THR A 200 -19.07 0.78 9.83
N LEU A 201 -20.37 0.98 9.53
CA LEU A 201 -21.39 1.21 10.55
C LEU A 201 -21.61 -0.03 11.42
N GLU A 202 -21.65 -1.23 10.84
CA GLU A 202 -21.75 -2.49 11.58
C GLU A 202 -20.53 -2.69 12.50
N PHE A 203 -19.33 -2.37 12.01
CA PHE A 203 -18.14 -2.41 12.83
C PHE A 203 -18.21 -1.42 13.99
N ALA A 204 -18.70 -0.21 13.76
CA ALA A 204 -18.91 0.78 14.81
C ALA A 204 -19.87 0.27 15.90
N GLU A 205 -20.96 -0.41 15.54
CA GLU A 205 -21.88 -1.02 16.50
C GLU A 205 -21.22 -2.19 17.27
N THR A 206 -20.38 -2.97 16.63
CA THR A 206 -19.59 -4.03 17.30
C THR A 206 -18.66 -3.44 18.34
N LEU A 207 -17.94 -2.35 18.01
CA LEU A 207 -17.08 -1.64 18.95
C LEU A 207 -17.85 -1.08 20.14
N LYS A 208 -19.04 -0.49 19.92
CA LYS A 208 -19.91 0.01 21.01
C LYS A 208 -20.31 -1.09 21.97
N LYS A 209 -20.64 -2.30 21.49
CA LYS A 209 -20.95 -3.46 22.34
C LYS A 209 -19.78 -3.87 23.23
N GLN A 210 -18.54 -3.61 22.80
CA GLN A 210 -17.32 -3.87 23.56
C GLN A 210 -16.91 -2.72 24.52
N GLY A 211 -17.79 -1.70 24.63
CA GLY A 211 -17.57 -0.55 25.52
C GLY A 211 -16.65 0.54 24.96
N VAL A 212 -16.44 0.55 23.64
CA VAL A 212 -15.76 1.63 22.93
C VAL A 212 -16.77 2.79 22.72
N VAL A 213 -16.32 4.02 22.89
CA VAL A 213 -17.10 5.22 22.58
C VAL A 213 -16.89 5.59 21.13
N VAL A 214 -17.92 5.46 20.29
CA VAL A 214 -17.86 5.84 18.88
C VAL A 214 -18.65 7.10 18.64
N GLU A 215 -17.98 8.13 18.13
CA GLU A 215 -18.57 9.43 17.80
C GLU A 215 -18.49 9.70 16.29
N GLU A 216 -19.59 10.09 15.68
CA GLU A 216 -19.61 10.51 14.28
C GLU A 216 -19.02 11.92 14.14
N ILE A 217 -18.10 12.08 13.20
CA ILE A 217 -17.49 13.37 12.87
C ILE A 217 -17.56 13.64 11.37
N SER A 218 -17.44 14.91 11.01
CA SER A 218 -17.16 15.35 9.64
C SER A 218 -15.66 15.68 9.51
N LEU A 219 -15.02 15.24 8.43
CA LEU A 219 -13.60 15.45 8.22
C LEU A 219 -13.36 16.17 6.88
N ASP A 220 -13.19 17.46 6.94
CA ASP A 220 -13.07 18.40 5.80
C ASP A 220 -11.76 18.23 4.99
N ILE A 221 -10.77 17.52 5.52
CA ILE A 221 -9.47 17.30 4.85
C ILE A 221 -9.47 16.14 3.87
N VAL A 222 -10.53 15.33 3.74
CA VAL A 222 -10.55 14.12 2.90
C VAL A 222 -10.22 14.43 1.44
N SER A 223 -10.94 15.37 0.82
CA SER A 223 -10.70 15.76 -0.58
C SER A 223 -9.38 16.50 -0.79
N VAL A 224 -8.96 17.24 0.24
CA VAL A 224 -7.67 17.94 0.24
C VAL A 224 -6.52 16.95 0.31
N ALA A 225 -6.62 15.92 1.17
CA ALA A 225 -5.64 14.85 1.27
C ALA A 225 -5.54 14.04 -0.03
N GLN A 226 -6.68 13.72 -0.63
CA GLN A 226 -6.76 13.04 -1.94
C GLN A 226 -5.99 13.80 -3.02
N THR A 227 -6.26 15.10 -3.18
CA THR A 227 -5.62 15.93 -4.21
C THR A 227 -4.12 16.11 -3.93
N ALA A 228 -3.75 16.42 -2.68
CA ALA A 228 -2.36 16.60 -2.31
C ALA A 228 -1.55 15.30 -2.49
N TRP A 229 -2.13 14.16 -2.12
CA TRP A 229 -1.51 12.86 -2.32
C TRP A 229 -1.28 12.53 -3.79
N GLN A 230 -2.27 12.75 -4.66
CA GLN A 230 -2.13 12.52 -6.10
C GLN A 230 -0.98 13.34 -6.71
N ILE A 231 -0.84 14.61 -6.28
CA ILE A 231 0.25 15.49 -6.73
C ILE A 231 1.61 14.94 -6.28
N LEU A 232 1.77 14.67 -4.97
CA LEU A 232 3.03 14.21 -4.41
C LEU A 232 3.44 12.83 -4.92
N MET A 233 2.50 11.88 -4.96
CA MET A 233 2.71 10.54 -5.48
C MET A 233 3.18 10.59 -6.94
N SER A 234 2.52 11.35 -7.79
CA SER A 234 2.86 11.45 -9.20
C SER A 234 4.21 12.13 -9.44
N ALA A 235 4.53 13.17 -8.67
CA ALA A 235 5.82 13.86 -8.74
C ALA A 235 6.99 12.93 -8.35
N GLU A 236 6.85 12.18 -7.27
CA GLU A 236 7.86 11.20 -6.86
C GLU A 236 7.98 10.04 -7.83
N ALA A 237 6.86 9.47 -8.29
CA ALA A 237 6.84 8.41 -9.30
C ALA A 237 7.56 8.86 -10.59
N THR A 238 7.32 10.08 -11.05
CA THR A 238 8.01 10.65 -12.22
C THR A 238 9.52 10.66 -12.03
N ASN A 239 9.98 11.14 -10.88
CA ASN A 239 11.40 11.21 -10.57
C ASN A 239 12.03 9.81 -10.41
N ASN A 240 11.40 8.93 -9.64
CA ASN A 240 11.92 7.59 -9.38
C ASN A 240 11.92 6.70 -10.63
N LEU A 241 10.86 6.75 -11.44
CA LEU A 241 10.75 5.94 -12.66
C LEU A 241 11.59 6.51 -13.83
N SER A 242 12.20 7.68 -13.69
CA SER A 242 13.14 8.22 -14.68
C SER A 242 14.40 7.37 -14.84
N ARG A 243 14.76 6.59 -13.82
CA ARG A 243 15.92 5.66 -13.85
C ARG A 243 15.76 4.51 -14.84
N PHE A 244 14.52 4.17 -15.21
CA PHE A 244 14.21 3.09 -16.14
C PHE A 244 14.20 3.65 -17.57
N ASP A 245 15.35 3.64 -18.21
CA ASP A 245 15.64 4.31 -19.48
C ASP A 245 15.87 3.35 -20.66
N GLY A 246 16.00 2.04 -20.38
CA GLY A 246 16.32 1.04 -21.40
C GLY A 246 17.77 1.05 -21.88
N VAL A 247 18.64 1.88 -21.26
CA VAL A 247 20.07 1.99 -21.61
C VAL A 247 20.94 1.23 -20.60
N LYS A 248 20.79 1.54 -19.31
CA LYS A 248 21.59 0.93 -18.24
C LYS A 248 21.04 -0.43 -17.85
N TYR A 249 19.73 -0.54 -17.76
CA TYR A 249 18.98 -1.76 -17.40
C TYR A 249 17.50 -1.63 -17.79
N GLY A 250 16.76 -2.73 -17.65
CA GLY A 250 15.35 -2.79 -17.99
C GLY A 250 15.11 -3.12 -19.45
N TYR A 251 13.84 -3.08 -19.84
CA TYR A 251 13.42 -3.31 -21.22
C TYR A 251 14.05 -2.31 -22.17
N ARG A 252 14.61 -2.81 -23.27
CA ARG A 252 15.15 -2.01 -24.39
C ARG A 252 14.40 -2.35 -25.68
N THR A 253 13.92 -1.32 -26.37
CA THR A 253 13.36 -1.49 -27.72
C THR A 253 14.38 -2.09 -28.69
N ALA A 254 13.92 -2.97 -29.58
CA ALA A 254 14.80 -3.62 -30.56
C ALA A 254 15.20 -2.66 -31.71
N GLU A 255 14.37 -1.67 -32.02
CA GLU A 255 14.53 -0.82 -33.20
C GLU A 255 14.54 0.67 -32.80
N TYR A 256 15.69 1.31 -33.01
CA TYR A 256 15.85 2.76 -32.80
C TYR A 256 16.96 3.32 -33.74
N LYS A 257 16.85 4.58 -34.13
CA LYS A 257 17.80 5.26 -35.00
C LYS A 257 18.83 6.09 -34.25
N ASN A 258 18.46 6.57 -33.05
CA ASN A 258 19.28 7.42 -32.20
C ASN A 258 18.92 7.23 -30.73
N ILE A 259 19.66 7.90 -29.84
CA ILE A 259 19.47 7.76 -28.39
C ILE A 259 18.10 8.25 -27.92
N ASP A 260 17.57 9.31 -28.53
CA ASP A 260 16.24 9.85 -28.16
C ASP A 260 15.13 8.86 -28.51
N GLU A 261 15.19 8.25 -29.69
CA GLU A 261 14.26 7.18 -30.05
C GLU A 261 14.38 5.98 -29.14
N LEU A 262 15.59 5.61 -28.72
CA LEU A 262 15.82 4.51 -27.77
C LEU A 262 15.07 4.76 -26.45
N TYR A 263 15.24 5.95 -25.85
CA TYR A 263 14.54 6.32 -24.62
C TYR A 263 13.02 6.32 -24.80
N VAL A 264 12.54 7.04 -25.81
CA VAL A 264 11.10 7.20 -26.04
C VAL A 264 10.43 5.86 -26.30
N LYS A 265 10.97 5.04 -27.21
CA LYS A 265 10.38 3.75 -27.58
C LYS A 265 10.43 2.76 -26.42
N SER A 266 11.59 2.60 -25.75
CA SER A 266 11.73 1.68 -24.63
C SER A 266 10.70 1.97 -23.53
N ARG A 267 10.55 3.23 -23.15
CA ARG A 267 9.57 3.65 -22.13
C ARG A 267 8.11 3.54 -22.62
N THR A 268 7.85 3.86 -23.89
CA THR A 268 6.51 3.75 -24.47
C THR A 268 6.03 2.31 -24.56
N GLU A 269 6.90 1.39 -24.93
CA GLU A 269 6.61 -0.04 -25.09
C GLU A 269 6.52 -0.79 -23.76
N ALA A 270 7.26 -0.34 -22.74
CA ALA A 270 7.42 -1.06 -21.48
C ALA A 270 6.49 -0.58 -20.36
N PHE A 271 6.15 0.71 -20.29
CA PHE A 271 5.23 1.20 -19.26
C PHE A 271 3.77 1.09 -19.70
N GLY A 272 2.92 0.65 -18.77
CA GLY A 272 1.47 0.63 -18.93
C GLY A 272 0.84 2.03 -18.96
N PHE A 273 -0.46 2.08 -19.22
CA PHE A 273 -1.17 3.36 -19.37
C PHE A 273 -1.17 4.20 -18.10
N LEU A 274 -1.49 3.60 -16.95
CA LEU A 274 -1.53 4.31 -15.65
C LEU A 274 -0.18 4.91 -15.30
N THR A 275 0.90 4.14 -15.44
CA THR A 275 2.27 4.59 -15.16
C THR A 275 2.66 5.77 -16.05
N LYS A 276 2.34 5.70 -17.37
CA LYS A 276 2.57 6.81 -18.31
C LYS A 276 1.76 8.06 -17.92
N ALA A 277 0.48 7.90 -17.59
CA ALA A 277 -0.38 9.01 -17.16
C ALA A 277 0.15 9.65 -15.86
N THR A 278 0.57 8.84 -14.89
CA THR A 278 1.19 9.30 -13.63
C THR A 278 2.48 10.07 -13.88
N ILE A 279 3.35 9.59 -14.79
CA ILE A 279 4.59 10.27 -15.16
C ILE A 279 4.28 11.62 -15.85
N LEU A 280 3.31 11.65 -16.75
CA LEU A 280 2.93 12.89 -17.44
C LEU A 280 2.37 13.93 -16.46
N TYR A 281 1.47 13.51 -15.56
CA TYR A 281 0.92 14.39 -14.52
C TYR A 281 1.99 14.89 -13.56
N GLY A 282 2.88 14.00 -13.10
CA GLY A 282 4.00 14.39 -12.24
C GLY A 282 4.99 15.33 -12.91
N SER A 283 5.24 15.14 -14.21
CA SER A 283 6.07 16.06 -15.01
C SER A 283 5.44 17.44 -15.11
N ASP A 284 4.12 17.53 -15.30
CA ASP A 284 3.38 18.81 -15.33
C ASP A 284 3.49 19.53 -13.97
N VAL A 285 3.22 18.86 -12.86
CA VAL A 285 3.24 19.51 -11.53
C VAL A 285 4.63 19.93 -11.09
N LEU A 286 5.68 19.34 -11.64
CA LEU A 286 7.08 19.72 -11.40
C LEU A 286 7.62 20.77 -12.41
N ALA A 287 6.85 21.08 -13.45
CA ALA A 287 7.29 22.01 -14.49
C ALA A 287 7.45 23.46 -13.97
N LYS A 288 8.25 24.25 -14.69
CA LYS A 288 8.46 25.69 -14.39
C LYS A 288 7.09 26.42 -14.37
N GLY A 289 6.83 27.17 -13.31
CA GLY A 289 5.59 27.91 -13.08
C GLY A 289 4.43 27.05 -12.52
N ARG A 290 4.63 25.72 -12.42
CA ARG A 290 3.69 24.82 -11.77
C ARG A 290 4.18 24.34 -10.41
N TYR A 291 5.51 24.28 -10.23
CA TYR A 291 6.15 23.78 -9.03
C TYR A 291 5.61 24.46 -7.75
N GLU A 292 5.61 25.80 -7.70
CA GLU A 292 5.20 26.57 -6.52
C GLU A 292 3.70 26.47 -6.25
N VAL A 293 2.89 26.48 -7.30
CA VAL A 293 1.41 26.47 -7.18
C VAL A 293 0.81 25.09 -7.06
N CYS A 294 1.54 24.03 -7.40
CA CYS A 294 1.11 22.64 -7.30
C CYS A 294 1.94 21.86 -6.28
N TYR A 295 3.20 21.55 -6.59
CA TYR A 295 4.02 20.64 -5.79
C TYR A 295 4.36 21.20 -4.39
N ASP A 296 4.90 22.41 -4.32
CA ASP A 296 5.23 23.07 -3.03
C ASP A 296 3.98 23.32 -2.19
N LYS A 297 2.87 23.70 -2.85
CA LYS A 297 1.58 23.82 -2.17
C LYS A 297 1.10 22.49 -1.60
N ALA A 298 1.28 21.36 -2.32
CA ALA A 298 0.92 20.03 -1.83
C ALA A 298 1.78 19.60 -0.63
N LEU A 299 3.08 19.92 -0.62
CA LEU A 299 3.96 19.69 0.54
C LEU A 299 3.50 20.46 1.79
N ARG A 300 3.15 21.74 1.63
CA ARG A 300 2.59 22.54 2.73
C ARG A 300 1.23 22.02 3.19
N THR A 301 0.41 21.56 2.26
CA THR A 301 -0.88 20.93 2.54
C THR A 301 -0.70 19.62 3.32
N ARG A 302 0.31 18.79 2.98
CA ARG A 302 0.68 17.60 3.77
C ARG A 302 0.87 17.95 5.25
N ARG A 303 1.56 19.06 5.56
CA ARG A 303 1.77 19.50 6.93
C ARG A 303 0.44 19.86 7.64
N ILE A 304 -0.46 20.57 6.95
CA ILE A 304 -1.78 20.92 7.48
C ILE A 304 -2.58 19.65 7.80
N ILE A 305 -2.53 18.65 6.92
CA ILE A 305 -3.21 17.36 7.14
C ILE A 305 -2.64 16.64 8.36
N VAL A 306 -1.30 16.60 8.51
CA VAL A 306 -0.64 16.02 9.69
C VAL A 306 -1.06 16.73 10.97
N ASP A 307 -1.07 18.05 10.97
CA ASP A 307 -1.47 18.87 12.15
C ASP A 307 -2.93 18.61 12.51
N LYS A 308 -3.83 18.53 11.53
CA LYS A 308 -5.24 18.23 11.73
C LYS A 308 -5.48 16.82 12.30
N MET A 309 -4.77 15.82 11.78
CA MET A 309 -4.83 14.46 12.33
C MET A 309 -4.26 14.38 13.74
N THR A 310 -3.18 15.12 14.04
CA THR A 310 -2.60 15.21 15.38
C THR A 310 -3.60 15.82 16.38
N GLU A 311 -4.31 16.89 16.00
CA GLU A 311 -5.39 17.47 16.82
C GLU A 311 -6.50 16.46 17.08
N LEU A 312 -6.90 15.70 16.05
CA LEU A 312 -7.94 14.67 16.14
C LEU A 312 -7.54 13.55 17.11
N PHE A 313 -6.30 13.07 17.03
CA PHE A 313 -5.76 12.08 17.95
C PHE A 313 -5.50 12.59 19.38
N GLY A 314 -5.58 13.89 19.61
CA GLY A 314 -5.68 14.45 20.97
C GLY A 314 -7.02 14.17 21.66
N LYS A 315 -8.05 13.75 20.89
CA LYS A 315 -9.42 13.49 21.37
C LYS A 315 -9.84 12.03 21.20
N TYR A 316 -9.31 11.33 20.19
CA TYR A 316 -9.69 9.98 19.80
C TYR A 316 -8.46 9.05 19.75
N ASP A 317 -8.67 7.77 20.06
CA ASP A 317 -7.63 6.74 19.97
C ASP A 317 -7.48 6.20 18.54
N ALA A 318 -8.55 6.25 17.74
CA ALA A 318 -8.55 5.83 16.35
C ALA A 318 -9.60 6.60 15.52
N VAL A 319 -9.41 6.55 14.20
CA VAL A 319 -10.36 7.05 13.19
C VAL A 319 -10.85 5.88 12.36
N LEU A 320 -12.17 5.72 12.23
CA LEU A 320 -12.83 4.65 11.49
C LEU A 320 -13.38 5.18 10.17
N THR A 321 -13.03 4.53 9.06
CA THR A 321 -13.49 4.84 7.70
C THR A 321 -13.72 3.57 6.91
N ALA A 322 -14.46 3.63 5.78
CA ALA A 322 -14.31 2.65 4.73
C ALA A 322 -12.94 2.78 4.04
N VAL A 323 -12.52 1.75 3.31
CA VAL A 323 -11.22 1.71 2.61
C VAL A 323 -11.36 1.59 1.10
N ILE A 324 -12.53 1.25 0.61
CA ILE A 324 -12.85 1.04 -0.80
C ILE A 324 -14.32 1.33 -1.06
N SER A 325 -14.69 1.77 -2.28
CA SER A 325 -16.08 1.84 -2.68
C SER A 325 -16.60 0.49 -3.19
N GLU A 326 -17.91 0.29 -3.18
CA GLU A 326 -18.56 -0.91 -3.71
C GLU A 326 -18.28 -1.17 -5.21
N LYS A 327 -17.83 -0.15 -5.94
CA LYS A 327 -17.61 -0.22 -7.39
C LYS A 327 -16.15 -0.48 -7.77
N ALA A 328 -15.21 -0.30 -6.85
CA ALA A 328 -13.78 -0.30 -7.16
C ALA A 328 -13.24 -1.67 -7.59
N ASN A 329 -13.89 -2.77 -7.21
CA ASN A 329 -13.51 -4.12 -7.58
C ASN A 329 -14.15 -4.64 -8.89
N LYS A 330 -14.86 -3.80 -9.62
CA LYS A 330 -15.42 -4.14 -10.94
C LYS A 330 -14.39 -3.90 -12.02
N PRO A 331 -14.19 -4.83 -12.97
CA PRO A 331 -13.35 -4.59 -14.14
C PRO A 331 -13.76 -3.32 -14.91
N TYR A 332 -12.77 -2.61 -15.44
CA TYR A 332 -12.96 -1.37 -16.19
C TYR A 332 -11.88 -1.24 -17.31
N ASP A 333 -12.06 -0.29 -18.22
CA ASP A 333 -11.06 -0.03 -19.27
C ASP A 333 -9.80 0.60 -18.63
N LEU A 334 -8.62 0.01 -18.87
CA LEU A 334 -7.36 0.50 -18.31
C LEU A 334 -7.01 1.95 -18.65
N LYS A 335 -7.60 2.52 -19.75
CA LYS A 335 -7.46 3.97 -20.03
C LYS A 335 -8.18 4.85 -19.00
N ASP A 336 -9.12 4.31 -18.24
CA ASP A 336 -9.80 5.02 -17.17
C ASP A 336 -9.07 4.88 -15.81
N ALA A 337 -7.98 4.07 -15.75
CA ALA A 337 -7.29 3.74 -14.52
C ALA A 337 -6.83 4.96 -13.73
N PHE A 338 -6.31 6.01 -14.40
CA PHE A 338 -5.85 7.22 -13.72
C PHE A 338 -6.98 7.92 -12.96
N ALA A 339 -8.16 8.07 -13.60
CA ALA A 339 -9.34 8.65 -12.97
C ALA A 339 -9.89 7.76 -11.84
N LYS A 340 -9.95 6.44 -12.07
CA LYS A 340 -10.43 5.47 -11.08
C LYS A 340 -9.57 5.43 -9.82
N VAL A 341 -8.25 5.38 -10.01
CA VAL A 341 -7.28 5.42 -8.90
C VAL A 341 -7.43 6.73 -8.12
N PHE A 342 -7.61 7.86 -8.80
CA PHE A 342 -7.86 9.14 -8.13
C PHE A 342 -9.17 9.12 -7.34
N GLU A 343 -10.30 8.72 -7.94
CA GLU A 343 -11.59 8.65 -7.27
C GLU A 343 -11.54 7.83 -5.97
N GLU A 344 -10.88 6.66 -6.01
CA GLU A 344 -10.78 5.74 -4.88
C GLU A 344 -9.73 6.18 -3.83
N SER A 345 -8.76 7.01 -4.21
CA SER A 345 -7.71 7.44 -3.28
C SER A 345 -8.24 8.26 -2.08
N LYS A 346 -9.47 8.79 -2.14
CA LYS A 346 -10.11 9.47 -1.01
C LYS A 346 -10.21 8.59 0.26
N TYR A 347 -10.33 7.28 0.09
CA TYR A 347 -10.41 6.33 1.21
C TYR A 347 -9.04 6.00 1.81
N THR A 348 -7.97 6.16 1.05
CA THR A 348 -6.63 5.68 1.42
C THR A 348 -5.58 6.79 1.52
N ALA A 349 -5.87 8.00 1.04
CA ALA A 349 -4.88 9.09 0.95
C ALA A 349 -4.36 9.56 2.31
N ILE A 350 -5.19 9.64 3.35
CA ILE A 350 -4.77 10.15 4.66
C ILE A 350 -3.63 9.32 5.25
N PRO A 351 -3.73 7.99 5.44
CA PRO A 351 -2.59 7.21 5.93
C PRO A 351 -1.38 7.22 4.99
N SER A 352 -1.60 7.30 3.67
CA SER A 352 -0.52 7.33 2.68
C SER A 352 0.28 8.64 2.77
N ILE A 353 -0.39 9.80 2.76
CA ILE A 353 0.28 11.12 2.76
C ILE A 353 0.90 11.46 4.12
N THR A 354 0.34 10.96 5.23
CA THR A 354 0.80 11.27 6.58
C THR A 354 1.80 10.27 7.15
N GLY A 355 1.85 9.05 6.60
CA GLY A 355 2.64 7.96 7.17
C GLY A 355 2.03 7.33 8.42
N LEU A 356 0.78 7.64 8.77
CA LEU A 356 0.05 7.06 9.89
C LEU A 356 -0.18 5.56 9.70
N PRO A 357 -0.23 4.77 10.80
CA PRO A 357 -0.60 3.37 10.74
C PRO A 357 -2.08 3.19 10.43
N ALA A 358 -2.41 2.10 9.73
CA ALA A 358 -3.77 1.72 9.44
C ALA A 358 -3.94 0.19 9.47
N VAL A 359 -5.09 -0.26 9.96
CA VAL A 359 -5.48 -1.69 9.96
C VAL A 359 -6.82 -1.82 9.26
N VAL A 360 -6.88 -2.75 8.32
CA VAL A 360 -8.10 -3.08 7.56
C VAL A 360 -8.61 -4.44 7.99
N SER A 361 -9.92 -4.54 8.20
CA SER A 361 -10.64 -5.80 8.42
C SER A 361 -12.05 -5.70 7.82
N GLY A 362 -12.35 -6.55 6.82
CA GLY A 362 -13.48 -6.33 5.95
C GLY A 362 -13.34 -4.99 5.20
N ALA A 363 -14.43 -4.31 4.85
CA ALA A 363 -14.37 -3.00 4.19
C ALA A 363 -13.97 -1.83 5.12
N ALA A 364 -13.82 -2.06 6.42
CA ALA A 364 -13.50 -1.04 7.40
C ALA A 364 -11.98 -0.86 7.60
N GLN A 365 -11.56 0.39 7.77
CA GLN A 365 -10.20 0.80 8.07
C GLN A 365 -10.15 1.59 9.37
N LEU A 366 -9.30 1.17 10.30
CA LEU A 366 -8.93 1.95 11.49
C LEU A 366 -7.58 2.62 11.26
N ILE A 367 -7.53 3.94 11.41
CA ILE A 367 -6.31 4.74 11.33
C ILE A 367 -5.94 5.13 12.76
N GLY A 368 -4.69 4.88 13.16
CA GLY A 368 -4.14 5.24 14.47
C GLY A 368 -3.20 6.44 14.42
N ASN A 369 -2.89 6.99 15.59
CA ASN A 369 -1.76 7.89 15.72
C ASN A 369 -0.44 7.14 15.47
N TYR A 370 0.65 7.85 15.24
CA TYR A 370 1.97 7.24 15.12
C TYR A 370 2.26 6.31 16.30
N PHE A 371 2.73 5.10 16.00
CA PHE A 371 3.04 4.04 16.96
C PHE A 371 1.84 3.50 17.76
N ALA A 372 0.62 3.74 17.30
CA ALA A 372 -0.60 3.23 17.92
C ALA A 372 -1.11 1.92 17.28
N GLU A 373 -0.27 1.20 16.56
CA GLU A 373 -0.64 -0.06 15.88
C GLU A 373 -1.31 -1.05 16.83
N SER A 374 -0.75 -1.27 18.00
CA SER A 374 -1.33 -2.21 18.98
C SER A 374 -2.74 -1.82 19.43
N LYS A 375 -3.04 -0.51 19.54
CA LYS A 375 -4.40 -0.04 19.86
C LYS A 375 -5.40 -0.37 18.75
N ILE A 376 -5.07 0.00 17.50
CA ILE A 376 -5.97 -0.24 16.37
C ILE A 376 -6.07 -1.71 16.00
N MET A 377 -5.02 -2.50 16.21
CA MET A 377 -5.06 -3.96 16.08
C MET A 377 -5.98 -4.60 17.13
N SER A 378 -5.94 -4.14 18.38
CA SER A 378 -6.82 -4.65 19.43
C SER A 378 -8.30 -4.30 19.18
N LEU A 379 -8.59 -3.14 18.57
CA LEU A 379 -9.94 -2.80 18.13
C LEU A 379 -10.42 -3.72 16.99
N VAL A 380 -9.51 -4.19 16.11
CA VAL A 380 -9.84 -5.18 15.08
C VAL A 380 -10.00 -6.57 15.68
N ALA A 381 -9.15 -6.96 16.64
CA ALA A 381 -9.23 -8.29 17.27
C ALA A 381 -10.60 -8.56 17.89
N VAL A 382 -11.20 -7.57 18.58
CA VAL A 382 -12.55 -7.74 19.16
C VAL A 382 -13.66 -7.85 18.11
N LYS A 383 -13.44 -7.39 16.87
CA LYS A 383 -14.36 -7.64 15.75
C LYS A 383 -14.20 -9.07 15.21
N GLU A 384 -12.97 -9.57 15.13
CA GLU A 384 -12.68 -10.92 14.63
C GLU A 384 -13.18 -12.01 15.60
N GLU A 385 -13.32 -11.68 16.89
CA GLU A 385 -13.83 -12.58 17.95
C GLU A 385 -15.36 -12.52 18.15
N ALA A 386 -16.05 -11.51 17.59
CA ALA A 386 -17.49 -11.28 17.74
C ALA A 386 -18.31 -12.04 16.70
#